data_6dc6ca2edbeef807d078f8707bb8d0f3
#
_entry.id   6dc6ca2edbeef807d078f8707bb8d0f3
#
_cell.length_a   1.000
_cell.length_b   1.000
_cell.length_c   1.000
_cell.angle_alpha   90.00
_cell.angle_beta   90.00
_cell.angle_gamma   90.00
#
_symmetry.space_group_name_H-M   'P 1'
#
loop_
_entity.id
_entity.type
_entity.pdbx_description
1 polymer ?
#
loop_
_entity_poly.entity_id
_entity_poly.type
_entity_poly.pdbx_seq_one_letter_code
_entity_poly.pdbx_strand_id
1 'polypeptide(L)'
;MQKMSFMCSPTDKIMPICYNAPMDRPRNVLLLTGSYLESFYPIVAEYADRRNWQVEIAERFNPPRDWNGDGVLSMFLDEPVMNAFLDSLVRRRIPIVDLFGIKMRRGMGAVIHDNEALGRLAAEHFMARGFRHAAFYAFEWTRQHDERYASFAAAWRGEAPAKWIWPKDPGFRPGRKALVDWTLRKIRATPKPLAIYTYNSYNAAFVARTCLDNGIAVPHNVAILSANDRPIHTCRKSMQISGIDRDEERKYRTAVELLDRMMTGKADRNTVVSIRPKGVITRRSTDVTAVEDETLRKAASFISRDISAHFGPSQIAAKLGVSLRKLNAKSKDELGHSVLDEIMRLRIEEAKRMMLGTDLKLAAIAAATGFCNASYFSKAFRGLVGCVPRTWRARHRQPQPGLSSQ
;
A
#
# COMPACT_ATOMS: atom_id res chain seq x y z
N MET A 1 -60.82 -32.19 -7.73
CA MET A 1 -60.04 -32.96 -6.72
C MET A 1 -59.14 -33.95 -7.44
N GLN A 2 -57.92 -33.60 -7.68
CA GLN A 2 -56.89 -34.54 -8.20
C GLN A 2 -55.65 -34.31 -7.34
N LYS A 3 -55.30 -35.36 -6.60
CA LYS A 3 -54.07 -35.44 -5.79
C LYS A 3 -52.89 -35.67 -6.74
N MET A 4 -51.94 -34.75 -6.80
CA MET A 4 -50.63 -34.99 -7.33
C MET A 4 -49.71 -35.51 -6.22
N SER A 5 -49.35 -36.77 -6.34
CA SER A 5 -48.32 -37.45 -5.53
C SER A 5 -46.96 -37.13 -6.11
N PHE A 6 -46.12 -36.45 -5.33
CA PHE A 6 -44.67 -36.35 -5.63
C PHE A 6 -43.94 -37.54 -5.02
N MET A 7 -43.45 -38.42 -5.87
CA MET A 7 -42.49 -39.47 -5.51
C MET A 7 -41.13 -38.85 -5.26
N CYS A 8 -40.65 -38.94 -4.04
CA CYS A 8 -39.27 -38.61 -3.68
C CYS A 8 -38.41 -39.82 -3.98
N SER A 9 -37.38 -39.71 -4.80
CA SER A 9 -36.38 -40.74 -5.11
C SER A 9 -35.34 -40.80 -3.96
N PRO A 10 -35.04 -41.99 -3.40
CA PRO A 10 -34.07 -42.10 -2.33
C PRO A 10 -32.70 -42.55 -2.87
N THR A 11 -31.81 -41.61 -3.27
CA THR A 11 -30.38 -41.93 -3.41
C THR A 11 -29.52 -40.66 -3.39
N ASP A 12 -29.43 -40.00 -2.24
CA ASP A 12 -28.26 -39.19 -1.89
C ASP A 12 -27.71 -39.76 -0.59
N LYS A 13 -26.77 -40.69 -0.70
CA LYS A 13 -25.96 -41.12 0.41
C LYS A 13 -25.03 -39.94 0.80
N ILE A 14 -25.46 -39.15 1.78
CA ILE A 14 -24.55 -38.33 2.55
C ILE A 14 -23.58 -39.30 3.24
N MET A 15 -22.35 -39.36 2.71
CA MET A 15 -21.27 -40.06 3.42
C MET A 15 -21.11 -39.39 4.80
N PRO A 16 -21.13 -40.17 5.89
CA PRO A 16 -20.76 -39.61 7.18
C PRO A 16 -19.29 -39.22 7.12
N ILE A 17 -19.00 -37.96 7.38
CA ILE A 17 -17.65 -37.49 7.63
C ILE A 17 -17.17 -38.24 8.86
N CYS A 18 -16.27 -39.22 8.66
CA CYS A 18 -15.64 -39.96 9.74
C CYS A 18 -14.78 -39.00 10.59
N TYR A 19 -15.37 -38.47 11.64
CA TYR A 19 -14.67 -37.90 12.79
C TYR A 19 -14.15 -39.03 13.67
N ASN A 20 -13.01 -39.61 13.33
CA ASN A 20 -12.31 -40.54 14.20
C ASN A 20 -10.80 -40.21 14.22
N ALA A 21 -10.46 -39.07 14.82
CA ALA A 21 -9.23 -38.87 15.59
C ALA A 21 -9.63 -38.53 17.02
N PRO A 22 -8.88 -38.90 18.11
CA PRO A 22 -9.17 -38.45 19.45
C PRO A 22 -9.26 -36.91 19.39
N MET A 23 -10.42 -36.36 19.66
CA MET A 23 -10.65 -34.92 19.69
C MET A 23 -9.82 -34.36 20.83
N ASP A 24 -8.59 -33.88 20.51
CA ASP A 24 -7.84 -33.00 21.40
C ASP A 24 -8.79 -31.88 21.83
N ARG A 25 -8.80 -31.52 23.10
CA ARG A 25 -9.64 -30.41 23.59
C ARG A 25 -9.43 -29.19 22.71
N PRO A 26 -10.49 -28.42 22.43
CA PRO A 26 -10.32 -27.15 21.70
C PRO A 26 -9.27 -26.28 22.38
N ARG A 27 -8.40 -25.65 21.59
CA ARG A 27 -7.43 -24.69 22.13
C ARG A 27 -7.99 -23.31 22.13
N ASN A 28 -7.95 -22.65 23.28
CA ASN A 28 -8.43 -21.30 23.43
C ASN A 28 -7.35 -20.30 23.00
N VAL A 29 -7.60 -19.56 21.92
CA VAL A 29 -6.68 -18.58 21.35
C VAL A 29 -7.26 -17.18 21.46
N LEU A 30 -6.49 -16.25 22.05
CA LEU A 30 -6.86 -14.86 22.16
C LEU A 30 -6.28 -14.04 21.00
N LEU A 31 -7.14 -13.29 20.33
CA LEU A 31 -6.73 -12.23 19.40
C LEU A 31 -6.76 -10.89 20.13
N LEU A 32 -5.59 -10.34 20.38
CA LEU A 32 -5.42 -9.07 21.07
C LEU A 32 -5.12 -8.00 20.04
N THR A 33 -6.17 -7.53 19.35
CA THR A 33 -6.07 -6.58 18.22
C THR A 33 -6.78 -5.28 18.53
N GLY A 34 -6.13 -4.15 18.30
CA GLY A 34 -6.72 -2.83 18.59
C GLY A 34 -7.72 -2.33 17.56
N SER A 35 -7.78 -2.97 16.40
CA SER A 35 -8.64 -2.58 15.29
C SER A 35 -8.98 -3.78 14.41
N TYR A 36 -10.11 -3.69 13.70
CA TYR A 36 -10.50 -4.68 12.72
C TYR A 36 -9.51 -4.71 11.54
N LEU A 37 -9.07 -5.90 11.16
CA LEU A 37 -8.14 -6.16 10.08
C LEU A 37 -8.78 -7.10 9.06
N GLU A 38 -9.25 -6.53 7.95
CA GLU A 38 -10.01 -7.25 6.91
C GLU A 38 -9.35 -8.54 6.43
N SER A 39 -8.03 -8.57 6.30
CA SER A 39 -7.28 -9.73 5.79
C SER A 39 -6.80 -10.69 6.89
N PHE A 40 -6.85 -10.31 8.16
CA PHE A 40 -6.37 -11.13 9.27
C PHE A 40 -7.42 -12.13 9.76
N TYR A 41 -8.63 -11.65 10.04
CA TYR A 41 -9.68 -12.49 10.62
C TYR A 41 -10.07 -13.68 9.75
N PRO A 42 -10.23 -13.58 8.42
CA PRO A 42 -10.51 -14.75 7.58
C PRO A 42 -9.42 -15.83 7.65
N ILE A 43 -8.14 -15.42 7.74
CA ILE A 43 -7.02 -16.35 7.86
C ILE A 43 -7.05 -17.07 9.21
N VAL A 44 -7.32 -16.32 10.29
CA VAL A 44 -7.45 -16.92 11.63
C VAL A 44 -8.62 -17.89 11.68
N ALA A 45 -9.79 -17.52 11.14
CA ALA A 45 -10.97 -18.37 11.11
C ALA A 45 -10.72 -19.68 10.34
N GLU A 46 -10.16 -19.57 9.12
CA GLU A 46 -9.78 -20.74 8.32
C GLU A 46 -8.83 -21.69 9.08
N TYR A 47 -7.87 -21.11 9.80
CA TYR A 47 -6.90 -21.90 10.56
C TYR A 47 -7.51 -22.51 11.84
N ALA A 48 -8.36 -21.76 12.52
CA ALA A 48 -9.07 -22.18 13.72
C ALA A 48 -9.96 -23.41 13.45
N ASP A 49 -10.72 -23.39 12.36
CA ASP A 49 -11.55 -24.52 11.94
C ASP A 49 -10.71 -25.80 11.72
N ARG A 50 -9.55 -25.65 11.05
CA ARG A 50 -8.66 -26.78 10.75
C ARG A 50 -7.95 -27.35 11.98
N ARG A 51 -7.72 -26.54 13.02
CA ARG A 51 -6.91 -26.88 14.21
C ARG A 51 -7.69 -26.98 15.48
N ASN A 52 -9.02 -26.94 15.41
CA ASN A 52 -9.92 -26.98 16.53
C ASN A 52 -9.60 -25.89 17.59
N TRP A 53 -9.47 -24.63 17.11
CA TRP A 53 -9.28 -23.47 17.99
C TRP A 53 -10.62 -22.83 18.33
N GLN A 54 -10.80 -22.47 19.59
CA GLN A 54 -11.79 -21.49 20.02
C GLN A 54 -11.12 -20.13 20.07
N VAL A 55 -11.65 -19.17 19.31
CA VAL A 55 -11.05 -17.84 19.17
C VAL A 55 -11.85 -16.83 19.96
N GLU A 56 -11.17 -16.16 20.89
CA GLU A 56 -11.68 -15.01 21.65
C GLU A 56 -11.03 -13.73 21.12
N ILE A 57 -11.82 -12.67 20.92
CA ILE A 57 -11.33 -11.38 20.41
C ILE A 57 -11.43 -10.36 21.52
N ALA A 58 -10.28 -9.83 21.97
CA ALA A 58 -10.24 -8.68 22.87
C ALA A 58 -10.16 -7.39 22.06
N GLU A 59 -11.25 -6.65 22.05
CA GLU A 59 -11.34 -5.37 21.35
C GLU A 59 -10.67 -4.24 22.14
N ARG A 60 -10.25 -3.19 21.41
CA ARG A 60 -9.77 -1.92 21.96
C ARG A 60 -8.61 -2.04 22.96
N PHE A 61 -7.74 -3.04 22.77
CA PHE A 61 -6.60 -3.26 23.70
C PHE A 61 -7.01 -3.43 25.17
N ASN A 62 -8.21 -3.95 25.42
CA ASN A 62 -8.67 -4.27 26.75
C ASN A 62 -8.54 -5.78 26.98
N PRO A 63 -7.44 -6.26 27.58
CA PRO A 63 -7.23 -7.68 27.81
C PRO A 63 -8.25 -8.21 28.82
N PRO A 64 -8.79 -9.43 28.60
CA PRO A 64 -9.71 -10.03 29.56
C PRO A 64 -9.01 -10.31 30.89
N ARG A 65 -9.71 -10.07 32.00
CA ARG A 65 -9.22 -10.41 33.34
C ARG A 65 -9.16 -11.93 33.49
N ASP A 66 -8.11 -12.41 34.13
CA ASP A 66 -7.93 -13.84 34.46
C ASP A 66 -8.01 -14.83 33.29
N TRP A 67 -7.66 -14.35 32.09
CA TRP A 67 -7.65 -15.19 30.90
C TRP A 67 -6.69 -16.38 31.02
N ASN A 68 -7.19 -17.59 30.72
CA ASN A 68 -6.48 -18.84 30.89
C ASN A 68 -6.57 -19.74 29.65
N GLY A 69 -6.23 -19.18 28.47
CA GLY A 69 -6.18 -19.94 27.23
C GLY A 69 -4.78 -20.46 26.87
N ASP A 70 -4.67 -20.99 25.67
CA ASP A 70 -3.51 -21.76 25.21
C ASP A 70 -2.51 -20.93 24.39
N GLY A 71 -2.95 -19.81 23.78
CA GLY A 71 -2.06 -18.99 22.95
C GLY A 71 -2.64 -17.62 22.59
N VAL A 72 -1.78 -16.67 22.23
CA VAL A 72 -2.16 -15.29 21.93
C VAL A 72 -1.53 -14.80 20.61
N LEU A 73 -2.36 -14.24 19.73
CA LEU A 73 -1.92 -13.42 18.61
C LEU A 73 -2.11 -11.95 18.99
N SER A 74 -1.02 -11.18 19.07
CA SER A 74 -1.04 -9.82 19.57
C SER A 74 -0.63 -8.81 18.50
N MET A 75 -1.39 -7.73 18.39
CA MET A 75 -0.96 -6.49 17.74
C MET A 75 -0.74 -5.43 18.79
N PHE A 76 0.38 -5.54 19.45
CA PHE A 76 0.66 -4.84 20.67
C PHE A 76 1.08 -3.38 20.43
N LEU A 77 0.45 -2.48 21.19
CA LEU A 77 0.91 -1.13 21.43
C LEU A 77 1.55 -1.08 22.83
N ASP A 78 2.63 -0.33 22.98
CA ASP A 78 3.37 -0.21 24.26
C ASP A 78 2.55 0.62 25.28
N GLU A 79 1.50 0.01 25.84
CA GLU A 79 0.59 0.57 26.84
C GLU A 79 0.77 -0.16 28.18
N PRO A 80 0.73 0.54 29.34
CA PRO A 80 1.00 -0.08 30.65
C PRO A 80 0.13 -1.30 30.97
N VAL A 81 -1.18 -1.22 30.72
CA VAL A 81 -2.15 -2.31 30.99
C VAL A 81 -1.83 -3.53 30.13
N MET A 82 -1.53 -3.29 28.86
CA MET A 82 -1.17 -4.33 27.92
C MET A 82 0.16 -4.97 28.27
N ASN A 83 1.15 -4.16 28.66
CA ASN A 83 2.44 -4.64 29.14
C ASN A 83 2.29 -5.60 30.33
N ALA A 84 1.52 -5.21 31.35
CA ALA A 84 1.28 -6.02 32.53
C ALA A 84 0.60 -7.36 32.19
N PHE A 85 -0.38 -7.34 31.30
CA PHE A 85 -1.08 -8.54 30.84
C PHE A 85 -0.12 -9.49 30.11
N LEU A 86 0.61 -9.01 29.10
CA LEU A 86 1.57 -9.83 28.35
C LEU A 86 2.69 -10.39 29.25
N ASP A 87 3.18 -9.59 30.20
CA ASP A 87 4.18 -10.05 31.18
C ASP A 87 3.62 -11.19 32.08
N SER A 88 2.33 -11.13 32.42
CA SER A 88 1.66 -12.22 33.15
C SER A 88 1.61 -13.51 32.34
N LEU A 89 1.29 -13.42 31.04
CA LEU A 89 1.26 -14.57 30.13
C LEU A 89 2.65 -15.17 29.92
N VAL A 90 3.68 -14.33 29.75
CA VAL A 90 5.07 -14.78 29.63
C VAL A 90 5.52 -15.56 30.89
N ARG A 91 5.20 -15.06 32.11
CA ARG A 91 5.49 -15.77 33.37
C ARG A 91 4.78 -17.13 33.44
N ARG A 92 3.56 -17.21 32.95
CA ARG A 92 2.76 -18.45 32.86
C ARG A 92 3.19 -19.34 31.71
N ARG A 93 4.16 -18.95 30.92
CA ARG A 93 4.68 -19.66 29.75
C ARG A 93 3.62 -19.88 28.66
N ILE A 94 2.62 -19.02 28.54
CA ILE A 94 1.65 -19.07 27.46
C ILE A 94 2.30 -18.56 26.16
N PRO A 95 2.21 -19.29 25.05
CA PRO A 95 2.71 -18.85 23.74
C PRO A 95 2.07 -17.55 23.27
N ILE A 96 2.89 -16.60 22.85
CA ILE A 96 2.48 -15.32 22.30
C ILE A 96 3.22 -15.07 20.99
N VAL A 97 2.50 -14.68 19.95
CA VAL A 97 3.10 -14.18 18.70
C VAL A 97 2.69 -12.74 18.49
N ASP A 98 3.68 -11.84 18.53
CA ASP A 98 3.49 -10.42 18.24
C ASP A 98 3.56 -10.13 16.74
N LEU A 99 2.59 -9.38 16.23
CA LEU A 99 2.46 -9.00 14.84
C LEU A 99 2.95 -7.57 14.55
N PHE A 100 3.34 -6.83 15.59
CA PHE A 100 3.70 -5.42 15.44
C PHE A 100 5.20 -5.18 15.57
N GLY A 101 5.89 -5.85 16.50
CA GLY A 101 7.32 -5.70 16.71
C GLY A 101 7.74 -4.36 17.30
N ILE A 102 6.82 -3.66 18.00
CA ILE A 102 7.16 -2.36 18.62
C ILE A 102 8.17 -2.56 19.75
N LYS A 103 7.93 -3.58 20.58
CA LYS A 103 8.79 -3.91 21.73
C LYS A 103 9.00 -5.40 21.81
N MET A 104 10.14 -5.85 21.29
CA MET A 104 10.50 -7.26 21.37
C MET A 104 10.77 -7.66 22.83
N ARG A 105 10.18 -8.78 23.26
CA ARG A 105 10.30 -9.30 24.62
C ARG A 105 10.80 -10.73 24.61
N ARG A 106 11.65 -11.08 25.58
CA ARG A 106 12.02 -12.47 25.80
C ARG A 106 10.81 -13.30 26.20
N GLY A 107 10.63 -14.45 25.59
CA GLY A 107 9.48 -15.34 25.81
C GLY A 107 8.28 -15.06 24.93
N MET A 108 8.41 -14.12 23.97
CA MET A 108 7.40 -13.86 22.93
C MET A 108 8.02 -14.06 21.56
N GLY A 109 7.34 -14.80 20.71
CA GLY A 109 7.65 -14.84 19.29
C GLY A 109 7.08 -13.64 18.55
N ALA A 110 7.56 -13.41 17.33
CA ALA A 110 7.05 -12.33 16.49
C ALA A 110 7.07 -12.69 15.01
N VAL A 111 6.08 -12.17 14.29
CA VAL A 111 6.09 -12.14 12.83
C VAL A 111 5.93 -10.69 12.38
N ILE A 112 7.00 -10.11 11.91
CA ILE A 112 7.12 -8.68 11.61
C ILE A 112 7.44 -8.45 10.14
N HIS A 113 7.27 -7.23 9.66
CA HIS A 113 7.77 -6.86 8.33
C HIS A 113 9.26 -6.56 8.37
N ASP A 114 9.94 -6.88 7.28
CA ASP A 114 11.33 -6.50 7.03
C ASP A 114 11.42 -4.99 6.76
N ASN A 115 11.63 -4.22 7.84
CA ASN A 115 11.70 -2.76 7.77
C ASN A 115 12.92 -2.27 6.97
N GLU A 116 14.01 -3.05 6.95
CA GLU A 116 15.18 -2.75 6.16
C GLU A 116 14.90 -2.88 4.67
N ALA A 117 14.29 -3.99 4.26
CA ALA A 117 13.87 -4.18 2.88
C ALA A 117 12.84 -3.13 2.43
N LEU A 118 11.91 -2.71 3.30
CA LEU A 118 10.94 -1.65 3.01
C LEU A 118 11.61 -0.30 2.72
N GLY A 119 12.56 0.11 3.57
CA GLY A 119 13.29 1.38 3.37
C GLY A 119 14.14 1.37 2.11
N ARG A 120 14.91 0.29 1.89
CA ARG A 120 15.72 0.12 0.69
C ARG A 120 14.87 0.15 -0.58
N LEU A 121 13.77 -0.60 -0.64
CA LEU A 121 12.88 -0.66 -1.79
C LEU A 121 12.27 0.72 -2.12
N ALA A 122 11.94 1.51 -1.09
CA ALA A 122 11.44 2.87 -1.29
C ALA A 122 12.51 3.78 -1.90
N ALA A 123 13.76 3.71 -1.43
CA ALA A 123 14.87 4.50 -1.99
C ALA A 123 15.14 4.12 -3.45
N GLU A 124 15.26 2.84 -3.74
CA GLU A 124 15.47 2.32 -5.10
C GLU A 124 14.36 2.76 -6.06
N HIS A 125 13.10 2.70 -5.60
CA HIS A 125 11.95 3.12 -6.40
C HIS A 125 12.00 4.58 -6.81
N PHE A 126 12.36 5.48 -5.92
CA PHE A 126 12.47 6.91 -6.21
C PHE A 126 13.73 7.24 -7.01
N MET A 127 14.88 6.65 -6.67
CA MET A 127 16.13 6.88 -7.38
C MET A 127 16.08 6.40 -8.84
N ALA A 128 15.41 5.26 -9.10
CA ALA A 128 15.16 4.77 -10.46
C ALA A 128 14.31 5.74 -11.30
N ARG A 129 13.61 6.68 -10.65
CA ARG A 129 12.82 7.75 -11.28
C ARG A 129 13.53 9.10 -11.31
N GLY A 130 14.80 9.17 -10.90
CA GLY A 130 15.65 10.35 -10.97
C GLY A 130 15.43 11.36 -9.83
N PHE A 131 14.71 11.01 -8.75
CA PHE A 131 14.56 11.92 -7.62
C PHE A 131 15.87 12.10 -6.86
N ARG A 132 16.21 13.36 -6.54
CA ARG A 132 17.41 13.75 -5.78
C ARG A 132 17.10 14.27 -4.39
N HIS A 133 15.87 14.75 -4.15
CA HIS A 133 15.43 15.26 -2.86
C HIS A 133 14.35 14.35 -2.30
N ALA A 134 14.52 13.96 -1.04
CA ALA A 134 13.58 13.04 -0.40
C ALA A 134 13.33 13.37 1.07
N ALA A 135 12.19 12.90 1.57
CA ALA A 135 11.83 12.94 2.98
C ALA A 135 11.12 11.65 3.40
N PHE A 136 11.34 11.24 4.64
CA PHE A 136 10.51 10.27 5.34
C PHE A 136 9.48 11.00 6.19
N TYR A 137 8.21 10.58 6.12
CA TYR A 137 7.09 11.27 6.77
C TYR A 137 6.29 10.33 7.68
N ALA A 138 6.09 10.73 8.94
CA ALA A 138 5.23 10.03 9.88
C ALA A 138 4.55 10.98 10.88
N PHE A 139 3.35 10.60 11.37
CA PHE A 139 2.63 11.38 12.40
C PHE A 139 3.15 11.15 13.81
N GLU A 140 3.64 9.94 14.08
CA GLU A 140 4.09 9.53 15.40
C GLU A 140 5.42 8.82 15.28
N TRP A 141 6.21 8.88 16.34
CA TRP A 141 7.47 8.14 16.39
C TRP A 141 7.24 6.72 16.92
N THR A 142 7.85 5.74 16.27
CA THR A 142 8.02 4.38 16.76
C THR A 142 9.41 3.87 16.37
N ARG A 143 9.90 2.83 17.03
CA ARG A 143 11.17 2.16 16.65
C ARG A 143 11.18 1.76 15.17
N GLN A 144 10.07 1.26 14.65
CA GLN A 144 9.94 0.88 13.23
C GLN A 144 10.15 2.06 12.27
N HIS A 145 9.83 3.29 12.70
CA HIS A 145 10.10 4.50 11.92
C HIS A 145 11.59 4.72 11.77
N ASP A 146 12.36 4.51 12.85
CA ASP A 146 13.81 4.66 12.80
C ASP A 146 14.45 3.59 11.91
N GLU A 147 14.05 2.34 12.02
CA GLU A 147 14.56 1.24 11.19
C GLU A 147 14.28 1.50 9.69
N ARG A 148 13.05 1.90 9.33
CA ARG A 148 12.69 2.23 7.94
C ARG A 148 13.40 3.45 7.43
N TYR A 149 13.47 4.51 8.24
CA TYR A 149 14.19 5.72 7.87
C TYR A 149 15.68 5.44 7.70
N ALA A 150 16.31 4.73 8.61
CA ALA A 150 17.73 4.41 8.54
C ALA A 150 18.07 3.63 7.26
N SER A 151 17.27 2.62 6.92
CA SER A 151 17.46 1.86 5.70
C SER A 151 17.16 2.67 4.44
N PHE A 152 16.13 3.51 4.46
CA PHE A 152 15.81 4.43 3.38
C PHE A 152 16.96 5.42 3.12
N ALA A 153 17.51 6.01 4.19
CA ALA A 153 18.62 6.95 4.10
C ALA A 153 19.93 6.26 3.69
N ALA A 154 20.21 5.06 4.19
CA ALA A 154 21.41 4.30 3.84
C ALA A 154 21.44 3.87 2.36
N ALA A 155 20.27 3.58 1.78
CA ALA A 155 20.15 3.22 0.37
C ALA A 155 20.11 4.45 -0.57
N TRP A 156 19.85 5.64 -0.04
CA TRP A 156 19.73 6.86 -0.83
C TRP A 156 21.10 7.38 -1.29
N ARG A 157 21.18 7.84 -2.53
CA ARG A 157 22.41 8.43 -3.09
C ARG A 157 22.30 9.95 -3.09
N GLY A 158 23.33 10.63 -2.57
CA GLY A 158 23.40 12.07 -2.46
C GLY A 158 23.07 12.58 -1.06
N GLU A 159 22.43 13.73 -0.95
CA GLU A 159 22.03 14.32 0.35
C GLU A 159 21.04 13.41 1.07
N ALA A 160 21.28 13.18 2.36
CA ALA A 160 20.41 12.29 3.15
C ALA A 160 18.96 12.78 3.18
N PRO A 161 17.98 11.89 3.00
CA PRO A 161 16.57 12.24 3.08
C PRO A 161 16.21 12.91 4.40
N ALA A 162 15.39 13.97 4.34
CA ALA A 162 14.92 14.64 5.53
C ALA A 162 14.00 13.72 6.36
N LYS A 163 14.13 13.76 7.69
CA LYS A 163 13.29 13.00 8.61
C LYS A 163 12.19 13.91 9.16
N TRP A 164 10.94 13.72 8.72
CA TRP A 164 9.78 14.51 9.13
C TRP A 164 8.83 13.66 9.96
N ILE A 165 9.07 13.68 11.25
CA ILE A 165 8.19 13.04 12.21
C ILE A 165 7.51 14.15 12.99
N TRP A 166 6.18 14.15 13.05
CA TRP A 166 5.44 15.09 13.87
C TRP A 166 5.84 14.90 15.33
N PRO A 167 6.22 15.97 16.04
CA PRO A 167 6.62 15.85 17.44
C PRO A 167 5.49 15.28 18.29
N LYS A 168 5.78 14.22 19.03
CA LYS A 168 4.86 13.68 20.03
C LYS A 168 5.05 14.50 21.30
N ASP A 169 4.12 15.40 21.56
CA ASP A 169 3.92 15.94 22.90
C ASP A 169 2.89 15.02 23.60
N PRO A 170 3.24 14.34 24.73
CA PRO A 170 2.34 13.45 25.43
C PRO A 170 1.17 14.20 26.05
N GLY A 171 0.30 14.73 25.41
CA GLY A 171 -0.84 15.56 25.84
C GLY A 171 -1.32 16.53 24.76
N PHE A 172 -0.50 16.74 23.73
CA PHE A 172 -0.88 17.59 22.62
C PHE A 172 -1.36 16.76 21.42
N ARG A 173 -2.66 16.76 21.18
CA ARG A 173 -3.24 16.34 19.90
C ARG A 173 -3.43 17.59 19.05
N PRO A 174 -2.50 17.89 18.13
CA PRO A 174 -2.65 19.06 17.28
C PRO A 174 -3.91 18.94 16.46
N GLY A 175 -4.67 20.02 16.39
CA GLY A 175 -5.78 20.11 15.46
C GLY A 175 -5.30 19.88 14.03
N ARG A 176 -6.17 19.33 13.17
CA ARG A 176 -5.88 19.03 11.75
C ARG A 176 -5.18 20.21 11.04
N LYS A 177 -5.55 21.45 11.36
CA LYS A 177 -4.95 22.67 10.76
C LYS A 177 -3.46 22.76 11.06
N ALA A 178 -3.04 22.59 12.32
CA ALA A 178 -1.63 22.67 12.70
C ALA A 178 -0.76 21.64 11.96
N LEU A 179 -1.27 20.41 11.79
CA LEU A 179 -0.59 19.36 11.04
C LEU A 179 -0.48 19.70 9.55
N VAL A 180 -1.54 20.25 8.95
CA VAL A 180 -1.52 20.74 7.55
C VAL A 180 -0.47 21.83 7.38
N ASP A 181 -0.49 22.85 8.24
CA ASP A 181 0.45 23.98 8.18
C ASP A 181 1.91 23.54 8.35
N TRP A 182 2.16 22.61 9.27
CA TRP A 182 3.49 22.01 9.46
C TRP A 182 3.95 21.26 8.23
N THR A 183 3.08 20.41 7.66
CA THR A 183 3.38 19.62 6.46
C THR A 183 3.70 20.54 5.28
N LEU A 184 2.90 21.60 5.08
CA LEU A 184 3.12 22.57 4.01
C LEU A 184 4.43 23.33 4.18
N ARG A 185 4.77 23.77 5.40
CA ARG A 185 6.07 24.43 5.65
C ARG A 185 7.23 23.52 5.26
N LYS A 186 7.19 22.24 5.66
CA LYS A 186 8.24 21.26 5.31
C LYS A 186 8.32 21.05 3.79
N ILE A 187 7.18 20.83 3.14
CA ILE A 187 7.14 20.64 1.68
C ILE A 187 7.66 21.88 0.95
N ARG A 188 7.24 23.10 1.35
CA ARG A 188 7.65 24.35 0.67
C ARG A 188 9.13 24.67 0.84
N ALA A 189 9.70 24.33 2.00
CA ALA A 189 11.11 24.58 2.31
C ALA A 189 12.08 23.61 1.60
N THR A 190 11.59 22.50 1.02
CA THR A 190 12.44 21.51 0.38
C THR A 190 12.45 21.69 -1.13
N PRO A 191 13.60 21.57 -1.82
CA PRO A 191 13.68 21.65 -3.28
C PRO A 191 12.76 20.64 -4.00
N LYS A 192 12.43 20.93 -5.27
CA LYS A 192 11.56 20.11 -6.11
C LYS A 192 12.33 19.62 -7.36
N PRO A 193 12.00 18.41 -7.84
CA PRO A 193 10.96 17.49 -7.41
C PRO A 193 11.32 16.76 -6.11
N LEU A 194 10.33 16.56 -5.24
CA LEU A 194 10.48 15.96 -3.91
C LEU A 194 9.83 14.58 -3.83
N ALA A 195 10.56 13.59 -3.37
CA ALA A 195 10.05 12.26 -3.05
C ALA A 195 9.68 12.17 -1.56
N ILE A 196 8.44 11.76 -1.24
CA ILE A 196 8.02 11.55 0.15
C ILE A 196 7.68 10.07 0.37
N TYR A 197 8.50 9.40 1.18
CA TYR A 197 8.23 8.07 1.69
C TYR A 197 7.47 8.17 2.99
N THR A 198 6.24 7.66 3.03
CA THR A 198 5.39 7.76 4.22
C THR A 198 5.33 6.44 4.97
N TYR A 199 5.23 6.52 6.29
CA TYR A 199 5.17 5.35 7.17
C TYR A 199 4.02 4.38 6.82
N ASN A 200 2.86 4.93 6.42
CA ASN A 200 1.68 4.13 6.04
C ASN A 200 0.78 4.88 5.05
N SER A 201 -0.22 4.18 4.53
CA SER A 201 -1.16 4.72 3.54
C SER A 201 -2.07 5.83 4.08
N TYR A 202 -2.34 5.87 5.38
CA TYR A 202 -3.07 6.97 6.00
C TYR A 202 -2.25 8.28 5.95
N ASN A 203 -0.95 8.21 6.29
CA ASN A 203 -0.03 9.34 6.17
C ASN A 203 0.10 9.78 4.70
N ALA A 204 0.20 8.82 3.77
CA ALA A 204 0.29 9.10 2.35
C ALA A 204 -0.94 9.84 1.81
N ALA A 205 -2.14 9.39 2.18
CA ALA A 205 -3.39 10.03 1.81
C ALA A 205 -3.51 11.45 2.38
N PHE A 206 -3.05 11.65 3.62
CA PHE A 206 -3.02 12.98 4.25
C PHE A 206 -2.08 13.94 3.50
N VAL A 207 -0.83 13.53 3.22
CA VAL A 207 0.15 14.36 2.49
C VAL A 207 -0.37 14.67 1.09
N ALA A 208 -0.88 13.67 0.37
CA ALA A 208 -1.40 13.87 -0.97
C ALA A 208 -2.60 14.82 -0.99
N ARG A 209 -3.54 14.68 -0.05
CA ARG A 209 -4.67 15.60 0.09
C ARG A 209 -4.21 17.02 0.42
N THR A 210 -3.26 17.16 1.34
CA THR A 210 -2.66 18.46 1.69
C THR A 210 -2.02 19.14 0.47
N CYS A 211 -1.30 18.38 -0.35
CA CYS A 211 -0.73 18.89 -1.59
C CYS A 211 -1.82 19.39 -2.56
N LEU A 212 -2.81 18.55 -2.85
CA LEU A 212 -3.87 18.87 -3.82
C LEU A 212 -4.71 20.07 -3.41
N ASP A 213 -5.10 20.15 -2.14
CA ASP A 213 -5.90 21.28 -1.60
C ASP A 213 -5.12 22.60 -1.63
N ASN A 214 -3.78 22.56 -1.74
CA ASN A 214 -2.92 23.73 -1.80
C ASN A 214 -2.23 23.94 -3.16
N GLY A 215 -2.73 23.32 -4.22
CA GLY A 215 -2.24 23.52 -5.58
C GLY A 215 -0.86 22.92 -5.87
N ILE A 216 -0.35 22.05 -5.01
CA ILE A 216 0.93 21.37 -5.19
C ILE A 216 0.71 20.12 -6.05
N ALA A 217 1.35 20.07 -7.20
CA ALA A 217 1.16 18.98 -8.17
C ALA A 217 1.75 17.65 -7.64
N VAL A 218 0.92 16.61 -7.59
CA VAL A 218 1.31 15.23 -7.34
C VAL A 218 1.10 14.45 -8.64
N PRO A 219 2.11 13.77 -9.18
CA PRO A 219 3.46 13.52 -8.66
C PRO A 219 4.54 14.55 -9.03
N HIS A 220 4.29 15.49 -9.93
CA HIS A 220 5.35 16.28 -10.59
C HIS A 220 6.18 17.16 -9.64
N ASN A 221 5.56 17.77 -8.63
CA ASN A 221 6.29 18.52 -7.61
C ASN A 221 6.60 17.66 -6.39
N VAL A 222 5.67 16.79 -6.00
CA VAL A 222 5.79 15.91 -4.85
C VAL A 222 5.31 14.51 -5.23
N ALA A 223 6.22 13.56 -5.30
CA ALA A 223 5.88 12.15 -5.45
C ALA A 223 5.71 11.50 -4.07
N ILE A 224 4.71 10.60 -3.93
CA ILE A 224 4.35 10.03 -2.63
C ILE A 224 4.28 8.52 -2.74
N LEU A 225 5.07 7.82 -1.91
CA LEU A 225 5.07 6.37 -1.76
C LEU A 225 4.69 6.00 -0.32
N SER A 226 3.76 5.09 -0.18
CA SER A 226 3.37 4.53 1.12
C SER A 226 4.15 3.25 1.44
N ALA A 227 4.53 3.08 2.71
CA ALA A 227 5.16 1.84 3.18
C ALA A 227 4.21 0.63 3.21
N ASN A 228 2.92 0.82 2.96
CA ASN A 228 1.94 -0.26 2.79
C ASN A 228 0.92 0.10 1.71
N ASP A 229 0.16 -0.89 1.28
CA ASP A 229 -0.95 -0.68 0.35
C ASP A 229 -2.27 -1.07 1.01
N ARG A 230 -3.06 -0.07 1.43
CA ARG A 230 -4.45 -0.26 1.86
C ARG A 230 -5.37 0.43 0.86
N PRO A 231 -6.18 -0.31 0.07
CA PRO A 231 -7.00 0.24 -1.01
C PRO A 231 -7.91 1.40 -0.61
N ILE A 232 -8.47 1.37 0.61
CA ILE A 232 -9.30 2.46 1.13
C ILE A 232 -8.60 3.83 1.13
N HIS A 233 -7.27 3.85 1.23
CA HIS A 233 -6.46 5.05 1.20
C HIS A 233 -5.79 5.28 -0.14
N THR A 234 -5.41 4.21 -0.85
CA THR A 234 -4.52 4.28 -2.02
C THR A 234 -5.23 4.22 -3.36
N CYS A 235 -6.48 3.71 -3.43
CA CYS A 235 -7.18 3.44 -4.70
C CYS A 235 -8.34 4.40 -5.03
N ARG A 236 -8.36 5.63 -4.52
CA ARG A 236 -9.40 6.61 -4.84
C ARG A 236 -9.22 7.18 -6.26
N LYS A 237 -10.33 7.40 -7.00
CA LYS A 237 -10.28 7.96 -8.37
C LYS A 237 -9.48 9.27 -8.47
N SER A 238 -9.62 10.15 -7.48
CA SER A 238 -8.93 11.44 -7.43
C SER A 238 -7.47 11.36 -7.01
N MET A 239 -7.04 10.21 -6.44
CA MET A 239 -5.74 10.10 -5.81
C MET A 239 -5.32 8.62 -5.73
N GLN A 240 -4.59 8.18 -6.76
CA GLN A 240 -4.02 6.83 -6.78
C GLN A 240 -2.60 6.87 -6.23
N ILE A 241 -2.44 6.40 -4.99
CA ILE A 241 -1.18 6.44 -4.25
C ILE A 241 -0.45 5.12 -4.43
N SER A 242 0.82 5.20 -4.80
CA SER A 242 1.74 4.06 -4.86
C SER A 242 2.00 3.54 -3.45
N GLY A 243 2.06 2.24 -3.31
CA GLY A 243 2.28 1.59 -2.02
C GLY A 243 3.18 0.37 -2.15
N ILE A 244 3.77 -0.05 -1.04
CA ILE A 244 4.55 -1.28 -1.00
C ILE A 244 3.64 -2.43 -0.59
N ASP A 245 3.59 -3.49 -1.40
CA ASP A 245 2.97 -4.76 -1.02
C ASP A 245 3.88 -5.46 -0.01
N ARG A 246 3.45 -5.45 1.26
CA ARG A 246 4.20 -6.02 2.38
C ARG A 246 3.94 -7.51 2.58
N ASP A 247 3.14 -8.14 1.72
CA ASP A 247 2.72 -9.54 1.85
C ASP A 247 2.01 -9.83 3.19
N GLU A 248 0.96 -9.05 3.47
CA GLU A 248 0.17 -9.18 4.72
C GLU A 248 -0.42 -10.58 4.87
N GLU A 249 -0.86 -11.20 3.79
CA GLU A 249 -1.41 -12.56 3.82
C GLU A 249 -0.37 -13.56 4.33
N ARG A 250 0.83 -13.55 3.77
CA ARG A 250 1.93 -14.42 4.22
C ARG A 250 2.26 -14.17 5.67
N LYS A 251 2.29 -12.90 6.10
CA LYS A 251 2.55 -12.53 7.49
C LYS A 251 1.54 -13.17 8.43
N TYR A 252 0.26 -13.05 8.13
CA TYR A 252 -0.79 -13.57 9.01
C TYR A 252 -0.83 -15.10 9.00
N ARG A 253 -0.66 -15.75 7.85
CA ARG A 253 -0.53 -17.22 7.79
C ARG A 253 0.68 -17.70 8.60
N THR A 254 1.83 -17.07 8.44
CA THR A 254 3.03 -17.42 9.22
C THR A 254 2.81 -17.23 10.73
N ALA A 255 2.05 -16.22 11.14
CA ALA A 255 1.78 -15.97 12.55
C ALA A 255 0.91 -17.05 13.20
N VAL A 256 -0.18 -17.46 12.52
CA VAL A 256 -1.05 -18.53 13.05
C VAL A 256 -0.32 -19.86 13.08
N GLU A 257 0.50 -20.17 12.07
CA GLU A 257 1.34 -21.37 12.02
C GLU A 257 2.39 -21.37 13.14
N LEU A 258 3.05 -20.23 13.37
CA LEU A 258 4.04 -20.09 14.43
C LEU A 258 3.41 -20.30 15.80
N LEU A 259 2.24 -19.69 16.05
CA LEU A 259 1.52 -19.87 17.31
C LEU A 259 1.16 -21.34 17.54
N ASP A 260 0.62 -22.04 16.54
CA ASP A 260 0.29 -23.46 16.63
C ASP A 260 1.51 -24.31 16.96
N ARG A 261 2.62 -24.05 16.30
CA ARG A 261 3.90 -24.75 16.59
C ARG A 261 4.43 -24.47 17.99
N MET A 262 4.25 -23.26 18.49
CA MET A 262 4.62 -22.91 19.87
C MET A 262 3.71 -23.63 20.89
N MET A 263 2.38 -23.65 20.67
CA MET A 263 1.43 -24.35 21.52
C MET A 263 1.66 -25.87 21.55
N THR A 264 2.25 -26.42 20.47
CA THR A 264 2.59 -27.85 20.37
C THR A 264 4.04 -28.16 20.76
N GLY A 265 4.80 -27.19 21.25
CA GLY A 265 6.21 -27.35 21.60
C GLY A 265 7.17 -27.56 20.42
N LYS A 266 6.70 -27.30 19.18
CA LYS A 266 7.47 -27.48 17.94
C LYS A 266 8.22 -26.22 17.49
N ALA A 267 8.10 -25.11 18.21
CA ALA A 267 8.84 -23.88 17.97
C ALA A 267 9.22 -23.19 19.28
N ASP A 268 10.40 -22.55 19.28
CA ASP A 268 10.85 -21.74 20.40
C ASP A 268 10.01 -20.46 20.54
N ARG A 269 9.78 -20.04 21.79
CA ARG A 269 8.96 -18.87 22.11
C ARG A 269 9.61 -17.54 21.76
N ASN A 270 10.90 -17.52 21.46
CA ASN A 270 11.61 -16.34 21.03
C ASN A 270 11.77 -16.30 19.48
N THR A 271 11.08 -17.18 18.75
CA THR A 271 11.19 -17.23 17.29
C THR A 271 10.68 -15.94 16.67
N VAL A 272 11.54 -15.27 15.91
CA VAL A 272 11.19 -14.06 15.15
C VAL A 272 11.27 -14.36 13.67
N VAL A 273 10.20 -14.10 12.96
CA VAL A 273 10.11 -14.25 11.51
C VAL A 273 9.92 -12.89 10.86
N SER A 274 10.81 -12.53 9.94
CA SER A 274 10.73 -11.30 9.17
C SER A 274 10.16 -11.57 7.77
N ILE A 275 9.11 -10.85 7.38
CA ILE A 275 8.43 -11.00 6.10
C ILE A 275 8.90 -9.92 5.12
N ARG A 276 9.54 -10.34 4.04
CA ARG A 276 10.00 -9.45 2.97
C ARG A 276 8.82 -8.95 2.14
N PRO A 277 8.83 -7.67 1.72
CA PRO A 277 7.83 -7.13 0.80
C PRO A 277 7.93 -7.79 -0.57
N LYS A 278 6.79 -7.90 -1.27
CA LYS A 278 6.72 -8.39 -2.67
C LYS A 278 7.25 -7.37 -3.67
N GLY A 279 7.06 -6.07 -3.42
CA GLY A 279 7.48 -5.01 -4.32
C GLY A 279 6.65 -3.74 -4.19
N VAL A 280 6.91 -2.77 -5.07
CA VAL A 280 6.14 -1.53 -5.16
C VAL A 280 5.00 -1.66 -6.16
N ILE A 281 3.79 -1.39 -5.71
CA ILE A 281 2.61 -1.20 -6.57
C ILE A 281 2.62 0.27 -7.02
N THR A 282 3.17 0.49 -8.23
CA THR A 282 3.25 1.83 -8.80
C THR A 282 1.88 2.31 -9.24
N ARG A 283 1.47 3.49 -8.75
CA ARG A 283 0.27 4.22 -9.15
C ARG A 283 0.64 5.68 -9.46
N ARG A 284 -0.36 6.49 -9.78
CA ARG A 284 -0.19 7.88 -10.24
C ARG A 284 0.74 8.74 -9.37
N SER A 285 0.78 8.52 -8.05
CA SER A 285 1.56 9.37 -7.12
C SER A 285 3.08 9.24 -7.25
N THR A 286 3.60 8.20 -7.93
CA THR A 286 5.03 8.05 -8.23
C THR A 286 5.30 7.66 -9.68
N ASP A 287 4.27 7.65 -10.54
CA ASP A 287 4.39 7.28 -11.95
C ASP A 287 4.86 8.51 -12.76
N VAL A 288 6.10 8.89 -12.56
CA VAL A 288 6.73 10.08 -13.15
C VAL A 288 8.25 9.91 -13.17
N THR A 289 8.91 10.49 -14.18
CA THR A 289 10.34 10.78 -14.13
C THR A 289 10.51 12.13 -13.46
N ALA A 290 11.43 12.24 -12.52
CA ALA A 290 11.72 13.49 -11.83
C ALA A 290 12.35 14.50 -12.79
N VAL A 291 11.78 15.69 -12.85
CA VAL A 291 12.21 16.77 -13.73
C VAL A 291 12.56 17.98 -12.87
N GLU A 292 13.81 18.47 -12.98
CA GLU A 292 14.29 19.59 -12.16
C GLU A 292 13.85 20.95 -12.70
N ASP A 293 13.72 21.09 -14.03
CA ASP A 293 13.25 22.33 -14.62
C ASP A 293 11.79 22.63 -14.26
N GLU A 294 11.56 23.77 -13.63
CA GLU A 294 10.21 24.17 -13.15
C GLU A 294 9.23 24.34 -14.31
N THR A 295 9.68 24.81 -15.49
CA THR A 295 8.82 25.00 -16.66
C THR A 295 8.32 23.66 -17.17
N LEU A 296 9.19 22.64 -17.20
CA LEU A 296 8.82 21.28 -17.61
C LEU A 296 7.89 20.61 -16.59
N ARG A 297 8.12 20.79 -15.29
CA ARG A 297 7.19 20.30 -14.26
C ARG A 297 5.82 20.93 -14.40
N LYS A 298 5.75 22.24 -14.64
CA LYS A 298 4.48 22.95 -14.91
C LYS A 298 3.81 22.42 -16.19
N ALA A 299 4.58 22.16 -17.26
CA ALA A 299 4.07 21.55 -18.48
C ALA A 299 3.46 20.16 -18.22
N ALA A 300 4.21 19.27 -17.58
CA ALA A 300 3.76 17.93 -17.26
C ALA A 300 2.52 17.94 -16.32
N SER A 301 2.51 18.83 -15.33
CA SER A 301 1.35 19.02 -14.45
C SER A 301 0.13 19.53 -15.22
N PHE A 302 0.29 20.46 -16.16
CA PHE A 302 -0.79 20.94 -17.02
C PHE A 302 -1.37 19.82 -17.87
N ILE A 303 -0.52 19.03 -18.54
CA ILE A 303 -0.92 17.88 -19.36
C ILE A 303 -1.71 16.87 -18.53
N SER A 304 -1.20 16.51 -17.33
CA SER A 304 -1.79 15.48 -16.48
C SER A 304 -3.10 15.91 -15.81
N ARG A 305 -3.36 17.22 -15.69
CA ARG A 305 -4.61 17.75 -15.10
C ARG A 305 -5.81 17.54 -16.01
N ASP A 306 -5.60 17.70 -17.31
CA ASP A 306 -6.64 17.50 -18.32
C ASP A 306 -6.08 16.74 -19.51
N ILE A 307 -5.79 15.46 -19.27
CA ILE A 307 -5.17 14.58 -20.26
C ILE A 307 -6.06 14.35 -21.49
N SER A 308 -7.37 14.52 -21.34
CA SER A 308 -8.37 14.37 -22.41
C SER A 308 -8.43 15.57 -23.34
N ALA A 309 -7.96 16.74 -22.88
CA ALA A 309 -8.03 17.95 -23.69
C ALA A 309 -7.12 17.87 -24.95
N HIS A 310 -7.66 18.41 -26.05
CA HIS A 310 -6.96 18.45 -27.33
C HIS A 310 -6.04 19.68 -27.39
N PHE A 311 -4.88 19.57 -26.75
CA PHE A 311 -3.85 20.60 -26.84
C PHE A 311 -2.56 20.05 -27.45
N GLY A 312 -1.84 20.94 -28.12
CA GLY A 312 -0.51 20.67 -28.64
C GLY A 312 0.60 21.45 -27.90
N PRO A 313 1.88 21.22 -28.24
CA PRO A 313 3.01 21.87 -27.61
C PRO A 313 2.95 23.41 -27.62
N SER A 314 2.43 24.03 -28.69
CA SER A 314 2.30 25.49 -28.80
C SER A 314 1.35 26.08 -27.75
N GLN A 315 0.23 25.42 -27.49
CA GLN A 315 -0.74 25.87 -26.48
C GLN A 315 -0.19 25.75 -25.07
N ILE A 316 0.60 24.70 -24.78
CA ILE A 316 1.29 24.54 -23.50
C ILE A 316 2.33 25.66 -23.33
N ALA A 317 3.15 25.91 -24.36
CA ALA A 317 4.15 26.98 -24.33
C ALA A 317 3.50 28.35 -24.08
N ALA A 318 2.41 28.68 -24.77
CA ALA A 318 1.65 29.91 -24.57
C ALA A 318 1.09 30.01 -23.14
N LYS A 319 0.52 28.92 -22.60
CA LYS A 319 -0.02 28.87 -21.23
C LYS A 319 1.06 29.10 -20.17
N LEU A 320 2.30 28.69 -20.45
CA LEU A 320 3.44 28.84 -19.55
C LEU A 320 4.22 30.15 -19.78
N GLY A 321 3.83 30.97 -20.75
CA GLY A 321 4.51 32.23 -21.06
C GLY A 321 5.93 32.04 -21.63
N VAL A 322 6.18 30.91 -22.33
CA VAL A 322 7.48 30.63 -22.97
C VAL A 322 7.34 30.34 -24.45
N SER A 323 8.40 30.55 -25.24
CA SER A 323 8.38 30.15 -26.64
C SER A 323 8.43 28.62 -26.77
N LEU A 324 7.77 28.07 -27.81
CA LEU A 324 7.78 26.65 -28.11
C LEU A 324 9.22 26.12 -28.31
N ARG A 325 10.08 26.94 -28.98
CA ARG A 325 11.50 26.61 -29.17
C ARG A 325 12.22 26.41 -27.84
N LYS A 326 12.02 27.33 -26.86
CA LYS A 326 12.61 27.25 -25.52
C LYS A 326 12.10 26.04 -24.76
N LEU A 327 10.78 25.77 -24.82
CA LEU A 327 10.17 24.64 -24.16
C LEU A 327 10.69 23.30 -24.71
N ASN A 328 10.80 23.18 -26.05
CA ASN A 328 11.35 21.98 -26.67
C ASN A 328 12.84 21.80 -26.40
N ALA A 329 13.64 22.88 -26.35
CA ALA A 329 15.05 22.80 -25.99
C ALA A 329 15.25 22.23 -24.60
N LYS A 330 14.53 22.76 -23.60
CA LYS A 330 14.54 22.24 -22.23
C LYS A 330 14.11 20.77 -22.16
N SER A 331 13.05 20.39 -22.89
CA SER A 331 12.53 19.02 -22.92
C SER A 331 13.57 18.05 -23.51
N LYS A 332 14.25 18.42 -24.58
CA LYS A 332 15.31 17.60 -25.14
C LYS A 332 16.54 17.49 -24.27
N ASP A 333 16.92 18.58 -23.59
CA ASP A 333 18.06 18.62 -22.68
C ASP A 333 17.82 17.70 -21.44
N GLU A 334 16.67 17.79 -20.82
CA GLU A 334 16.39 17.09 -19.55
C GLU A 334 15.72 15.72 -19.74
N LEU A 335 14.81 15.58 -20.71
CA LEU A 335 14.04 14.36 -20.96
C LEU A 335 14.53 13.54 -22.15
N GLY A 336 15.41 14.10 -22.98
CA GLY A 336 15.93 13.46 -24.19
C GLY A 336 14.97 13.44 -25.38
N HIS A 337 13.77 14.03 -25.28
CA HIS A 337 12.73 14.02 -26.30
C HIS A 337 11.92 15.33 -26.35
N SER A 338 11.06 15.49 -27.36
CA SER A 338 10.25 16.69 -27.53
C SER A 338 9.07 16.76 -26.56
N VAL A 339 8.50 17.96 -26.42
CA VAL A 339 7.25 18.16 -25.64
C VAL A 339 6.09 17.36 -26.23
N LEU A 340 6.04 17.18 -27.54
CA LEU A 340 5.02 16.36 -28.20
C LEU A 340 5.15 14.88 -27.79
N ASP A 341 6.38 14.38 -27.77
CA ASP A 341 6.63 12.99 -27.34
C ASP A 341 6.25 12.80 -25.86
N GLU A 342 6.51 13.80 -25.03
CA GLU A 342 6.09 13.75 -23.61
C GLU A 342 4.57 13.75 -23.45
N ILE A 343 3.84 14.56 -24.22
CA ILE A 343 2.36 14.51 -24.26
C ILE A 343 1.90 13.10 -24.63
N MET A 344 2.48 12.50 -25.68
CA MET A 344 2.11 11.16 -26.13
C MET A 344 2.43 10.11 -25.07
N ARG A 345 3.59 10.20 -24.44
CA ARG A 345 4.00 9.30 -23.36
C ARG A 345 3.01 9.34 -22.20
N LEU A 346 2.65 10.53 -21.72
CA LEU A 346 1.71 10.71 -20.60
C LEU A 346 0.30 10.19 -20.94
N ARG A 347 -0.18 10.43 -22.16
CA ARG A 347 -1.45 9.89 -22.64
C ARG A 347 -1.48 8.37 -22.72
N ILE A 348 -0.39 7.75 -23.17
CA ILE A 348 -0.26 6.29 -23.25
C ILE A 348 -0.19 5.69 -21.84
N GLU A 349 0.52 6.29 -20.90
CA GLU A 349 0.56 5.80 -19.50
C GLU A 349 -0.83 5.88 -18.85
N GLU A 350 -1.58 6.96 -19.08
CA GLU A 350 -2.97 7.03 -18.61
C GLU A 350 -3.85 5.97 -19.28
N ALA A 351 -3.70 5.73 -20.57
CA ALA A 351 -4.43 4.68 -21.26
C ALA A 351 -4.14 3.28 -20.70
N LYS A 352 -2.88 2.98 -20.36
CA LYS A 352 -2.50 1.72 -19.68
C LYS A 352 -3.23 1.58 -18.34
N ARG A 353 -3.28 2.66 -17.53
CA ARG A 353 -4.01 2.65 -16.25
C ARG A 353 -5.51 2.39 -16.43
N MET A 354 -6.11 3.07 -17.41
CA MET A 354 -7.54 2.87 -17.72
C MET A 354 -7.82 1.46 -18.22
N MET A 355 -6.93 0.88 -19.03
CA MET A 355 -7.06 -0.50 -19.51
C MET A 355 -7.03 -1.54 -18.40
N LEU A 356 -6.27 -1.31 -17.32
CA LEU A 356 -6.19 -2.19 -16.16
C LEU A 356 -7.33 -1.96 -15.16
N GLY A 357 -7.71 -0.71 -14.96
CA GLY A 357 -8.66 -0.31 -13.92
C GLY A 357 -10.13 -0.23 -14.35
N THR A 358 -10.44 -0.43 -15.64
CA THR A 358 -11.81 -0.28 -16.16
C THR A 358 -12.14 -1.30 -17.25
N ASP A 359 -13.45 -1.50 -17.51
CA ASP A 359 -13.96 -2.31 -18.62
C ASP A 359 -14.22 -1.51 -19.89
N LEU A 360 -13.81 -0.24 -19.94
CA LEU A 360 -14.03 0.62 -21.09
C LEU A 360 -13.47 0.03 -22.39
N LYS A 361 -14.20 0.22 -23.49
CA LYS A 361 -13.72 -0.13 -24.83
C LYS A 361 -12.51 0.73 -25.19
N LEU A 362 -11.57 0.17 -25.97
CA LEU A 362 -10.33 0.88 -26.36
C LEU A 362 -10.60 2.22 -27.06
N ALA A 363 -11.70 2.34 -27.83
CA ALA A 363 -12.11 3.60 -28.43
C ALA A 363 -12.49 4.66 -27.39
N ALA A 364 -13.19 4.27 -26.32
CA ALA A 364 -13.53 5.17 -25.21
C ALA A 364 -12.27 5.58 -24.43
N ILE A 365 -11.31 4.67 -24.23
CA ILE A 365 -10.04 4.96 -23.60
C ILE A 365 -9.23 5.96 -24.46
N ALA A 366 -9.18 5.75 -25.77
CA ALA A 366 -8.51 6.69 -26.69
C ALA A 366 -9.07 8.10 -26.56
N ALA A 367 -10.41 8.26 -26.60
CA ALA A 367 -11.05 9.55 -26.40
C ALA A 367 -10.77 10.16 -25.03
N ALA A 368 -10.89 9.38 -23.96
CA ALA A 368 -10.64 9.82 -22.58
C ALA A 368 -9.18 10.20 -22.31
N THR A 369 -8.26 9.77 -23.17
CA THR A 369 -6.83 10.09 -23.07
C THR A 369 -6.36 11.09 -24.13
N GLY A 370 -7.31 11.78 -24.80
CA GLY A 370 -7.04 12.91 -25.70
C GLY A 370 -6.54 12.52 -27.10
N PHE A 371 -6.74 11.27 -27.53
CA PHE A 371 -6.48 10.87 -28.91
C PHE A 371 -7.70 11.18 -29.80
N CYS A 372 -7.46 11.75 -30.98
CA CYS A 372 -8.51 12.10 -31.92
C CYS A 372 -9.31 10.90 -32.45
N ASN A 373 -8.69 9.73 -32.53
CA ASN A 373 -9.35 8.47 -32.93
C ASN A 373 -8.59 7.23 -32.47
N ALA A 374 -9.26 6.08 -32.50
CA ALA A 374 -8.72 4.80 -32.04
C ALA A 374 -7.55 4.28 -32.91
N SER A 375 -7.51 4.62 -34.20
CA SER A 375 -6.44 4.21 -35.11
C SER A 375 -5.14 4.92 -34.76
N TYR A 376 -5.18 6.23 -34.55
CA TYR A 376 -4.02 7.02 -34.13
C TYR A 376 -3.53 6.60 -32.75
N PHE A 377 -4.46 6.37 -31.81
CA PHE A 377 -4.14 5.79 -30.49
C PHE A 377 -3.38 4.46 -30.62
N SER A 378 -3.89 3.52 -31.44
CA SER A 378 -3.27 2.21 -31.62
C SER A 378 -1.87 2.30 -32.23
N LYS A 379 -1.66 3.21 -33.19
CA LYS A 379 -0.35 3.48 -33.80
C LYS A 379 0.63 4.06 -32.79
N ALA A 380 0.22 5.10 -32.05
CA ALA A 380 1.04 5.73 -31.01
C ALA A 380 1.39 4.74 -29.88
N PHE A 381 0.40 3.97 -29.43
CA PHE A 381 0.60 2.94 -28.41
C PHE A 381 1.61 1.88 -28.86
N ARG A 382 1.46 1.36 -30.08
CA ARG A 382 2.42 0.37 -30.63
C ARG A 382 3.82 0.96 -30.75
N GLY A 383 3.95 2.21 -31.15
CA GLY A 383 5.25 2.89 -31.28
C GLY A 383 5.98 3.03 -29.94
N LEU A 384 5.25 3.36 -28.86
CA LEU A 384 5.83 3.56 -27.52
C LEU A 384 5.94 2.28 -26.68
N VAL A 385 5.07 1.28 -26.91
CA VAL A 385 4.94 0.09 -26.05
C VAL A 385 5.43 -1.19 -26.73
N GLY A 386 5.61 -1.15 -28.06
CA GLY A 386 6.06 -2.30 -28.85
C GLY A 386 4.96 -3.28 -29.25
N CYS A 387 3.74 -3.15 -28.74
CA CYS A 387 2.60 -4.01 -29.10
C CYS A 387 1.28 -3.23 -29.14
N VAL A 388 0.25 -3.78 -29.76
CA VAL A 388 -1.05 -3.11 -29.87
C VAL A 388 -1.80 -3.11 -28.50
N PRO A 389 -2.68 -2.12 -28.22
CA PRO A 389 -3.38 -1.97 -26.95
C PRO A 389 -4.15 -3.22 -26.50
N ARG A 390 -4.81 -3.90 -27.44
CA ARG A 390 -5.57 -5.14 -27.16
C ARG A 390 -4.67 -6.25 -26.61
N THR A 391 -3.53 -6.48 -27.26
CA THR A 391 -2.55 -7.50 -26.83
C THR A 391 -1.94 -7.15 -25.48
N TRP A 392 -1.62 -5.88 -25.29
CA TRP A 392 -1.09 -5.40 -24.00
C TRP A 392 -2.10 -5.61 -22.86
N ARG A 393 -3.35 -5.23 -23.06
CA ARG A 393 -4.44 -5.40 -22.08
C ARG A 393 -4.64 -6.87 -21.70
N ALA A 394 -4.65 -7.75 -22.70
CA ALA A 394 -4.81 -9.20 -22.46
C ALA A 394 -3.67 -9.81 -21.63
N ARG A 395 -2.44 -9.32 -21.81
CA ARG A 395 -1.26 -9.82 -21.08
C ARG A 395 -1.16 -9.31 -19.64
N HIS A 396 -1.69 -8.13 -19.35
CA HIS A 396 -1.47 -7.46 -18.05
C HIS A 396 -2.72 -7.42 -17.17
N ARG A 397 -3.89 -7.74 -17.71
CA ARG A 397 -5.13 -7.81 -16.94
C ARG A 397 -5.22 -9.18 -16.30
N GLN A 398 -4.99 -9.26 -14.97
CA GLN A 398 -5.35 -10.46 -14.22
C GLN A 398 -6.88 -10.62 -14.21
N PRO A 399 -7.42 -11.85 -14.36
CA PRO A 399 -8.86 -12.06 -14.16
C PRO A 399 -9.21 -11.62 -12.73
N GLN A 400 -10.15 -10.68 -12.61
CA GLN A 400 -10.75 -10.39 -11.31
C GLN A 400 -11.42 -11.68 -10.83
N PRO A 401 -11.21 -12.14 -9.57
CA PRO A 401 -12.00 -13.22 -9.01
C PRO A 401 -13.46 -12.77 -9.06
N GLY A 402 -14.31 -13.57 -9.71
CA GLY A 402 -15.63 -13.21 -10.15
C GLY A 402 -16.52 -12.66 -9.04
N LEU A 403 -17.09 -11.50 -9.30
CA LEU A 403 -18.47 -11.21 -8.96
C LEU A 403 -19.33 -11.95 -10.01
N SER A 404 -19.57 -13.23 -9.75
CA SER A 404 -20.65 -13.94 -10.44
C SER A 404 -21.96 -13.25 -10.09
N SER A 405 -22.57 -12.69 -11.12
CA SER A 405 -23.96 -12.25 -11.14
C SER A 405 -24.87 -13.32 -10.50
N GLN A 406 -25.51 -12.94 -9.42
CA GLN A 406 -26.80 -13.48 -9.03
C GLN A 406 -27.86 -12.44 -9.34
#